data_e8e338086311d821ac1a523bfb322511
#
_entry.id   e8e338086311d821ac1a523bfb322511
#
_cell.length_a   1.000
_cell.length_b   1.000
_cell.length_c   1.000
_cell.angle_alpha   90.00
_cell.angle_beta   90.00
_cell.angle_gamma   90.00
#
_symmetry.space_group_name_H-M   'P 1'
#
loop_
_entity.id
_entity.type
_entity.pdbx_description
1 polymer ?
#
loop_
_entity_poly.entity_id
_entity_poly.type
_entity_poly.pdbx_seq_one_letter_code
_entity_poly.pdbx_strand_id
1 'polypeptide(L)'
;HTTGGYLVYAAMTHKYVFDFRPGDIYFCAADLGWITGHSYIIYGPLANGATTVMFESTPVYPDPGRYWRIVDDLKVNIFYTAPTALRAIAQAGDSWVKQYKRSSLRVLGSVGEPINPEIWRWYHDVVGEKRCAVVDTWWQTETGGILITPLPGATPTKPGSATLPFFGIKPLIVDQEGKPLEGNGVSGAL
;
A
#
# COMPACT_ATOMS: atom_id res chain seq x y z
N HIS A 1 -3.45 -18.40 -10.84
CA HIS A 1 -2.83 -17.39 -11.69
C HIS A 1 -1.92 -18.02 -12.74
N THR A 2 -1.90 -17.50 -13.95
CA THR A 2 -0.91 -17.88 -14.96
C THR A 2 0.38 -17.09 -14.75
N THR A 3 1.54 -17.72 -14.96
CA THR A 3 2.85 -17.10 -14.70
C THR A 3 3.03 -15.76 -15.43
N GLY A 4 2.76 -15.72 -16.74
CA GLY A 4 2.96 -14.52 -17.56
C GLY A 4 2.01 -13.39 -17.20
N GLY A 5 0.70 -13.67 -17.12
CA GLY A 5 -0.31 -12.66 -16.80
C GLY A 5 -0.14 -12.09 -15.40
N TYR A 6 0.13 -12.93 -14.42
CA TYR A 6 0.38 -12.52 -13.04
C TYR A 6 1.61 -11.61 -12.93
N LEU A 7 2.75 -12.03 -13.52
CA LEU A 7 3.99 -11.25 -13.43
C LEU A 7 3.86 -9.88 -14.11
N VAL A 8 3.25 -9.82 -15.29
CA VAL A 8 3.01 -8.55 -16.01
C VAL A 8 2.12 -7.62 -15.17
N TYR A 9 1.04 -8.16 -14.59
CA TYR A 9 0.12 -7.34 -13.80
C TYR A 9 0.75 -6.85 -12.50
N ALA A 10 1.46 -7.71 -11.78
CA ALA A 10 2.18 -7.33 -10.56
C ALA A 10 3.26 -6.26 -10.84
N ALA A 11 4.01 -6.41 -11.94
CA ALA A 11 5.01 -5.43 -12.35
C ALA A 11 4.38 -4.09 -12.75
N MET A 12 3.28 -4.11 -13.53
CA MET A 12 2.58 -2.91 -13.97
C MET A 12 1.98 -2.15 -12.79
N THR A 13 1.26 -2.83 -11.90
CA THR A 13 0.66 -2.20 -10.72
C THR A 13 1.73 -1.68 -9.76
N HIS A 14 2.81 -2.43 -9.50
CA HIS A 14 3.93 -1.93 -8.71
C HIS A 14 4.50 -0.63 -9.30
N LYS A 15 4.72 -0.59 -10.61
CA LYS A 15 5.31 0.58 -11.27
C LYS A 15 4.44 1.84 -11.17
N TYR A 16 3.15 1.72 -11.45
CA TYR A 16 2.26 2.89 -11.55
C TYR A 16 1.63 3.28 -10.21
N VAL A 17 1.20 2.31 -9.41
CA VAL A 17 0.58 2.60 -8.11
C VAL A 17 1.56 3.22 -7.12
N PHE A 18 2.81 2.77 -7.15
CA PHE A 18 3.84 3.30 -6.25
C PHE A 18 4.73 4.38 -6.90
N ASP A 19 4.41 4.85 -8.10
CA ASP A 19 5.24 5.82 -8.85
C ASP A 19 6.73 5.42 -8.79
N PHE A 20 6.99 4.11 -9.02
CA PHE A 20 8.33 3.56 -8.92
C PHE A 20 9.25 4.18 -9.97
N ARG A 21 10.42 4.62 -9.54
CA ARG A 21 11.47 5.22 -10.36
C ARG A 21 12.77 4.42 -10.24
N PRO A 22 13.57 4.32 -11.31
CA PRO A 22 14.89 3.70 -11.22
C PRO A 22 15.71 4.26 -10.07
N GLY A 23 16.26 3.38 -9.24
CA GLY A 23 17.04 3.75 -8.06
C GLY A 23 16.23 3.89 -6.77
N ASP A 24 14.90 3.82 -6.81
CA ASP A 24 14.10 3.80 -5.59
C ASP A 24 14.36 2.55 -4.75
N ILE A 25 14.36 2.74 -3.44
CA ILE A 25 14.34 1.68 -2.46
C ILE A 25 12.90 1.49 -2.00
N TYR A 26 12.37 0.30 -2.23
CA TYR A 26 11.00 -0.10 -1.95
C TYR A 26 10.96 -1.00 -0.72
N PHE A 27 10.09 -0.69 0.23
CA PHE A 27 9.89 -1.46 1.44
C PHE A 27 8.42 -1.84 1.62
N CYS A 28 8.11 -3.10 1.38
CA CYS A 28 6.82 -3.69 1.74
C CYS A 28 7.00 -4.54 3.01
N ALA A 29 6.37 -4.13 4.10
CA ALA A 29 6.43 -4.82 5.38
C ALA A 29 5.26 -5.81 5.53
N ALA A 30 5.03 -6.63 4.51
CA ALA A 30 4.06 -7.72 4.53
C ALA A 30 4.77 -9.07 4.79
N ASP A 31 3.98 -10.07 5.17
CA ASP A 31 4.46 -11.44 5.30
C ASP A 31 4.63 -12.09 3.91
N LEU A 32 5.77 -12.74 3.68
CA LEU A 32 6.04 -13.48 2.44
C LEU A 32 5.15 -14.70 2.25
N GLY A 33 4.53 -15.21 3.31
CA GLY A 33 3.57 -16.32 3.25
C GLY A 33 2.21 -15.92 2.68
N TRP A 34 1.95 -14.61 2.49
CA TRP A 34 0.72 -14.08 1.90
C TRP A 34 0.96 -13.55 0.49
N ILE A 35 -0.13 -13.46 -0.28
CA ILE A 35 -0.06 -12.99 -1.68
C ILE A 35 0.55 -11.58 -1.79
N THR A 36 0.39 -10.71 -0.80
CA THR A 36 1.01 -9.38 -0.79
C THR A 36 2.53 -9.48 -0.81
N GLY A 37 3.11 -10.41 -0.06
CA GLY A 37 4.54 -10.67 -0.10
C GLY A 37 4.99 -11.18 -1.47
N HIS A 38 4.25 -12.11 -2.07
CA HIS A 38 4.54 -12.61 -3.40
C HIS A 38 4.49 -11.49 -4.45
N SER A 39 3.37 -10.78 -4.55
CA SER A 39 3.17 -9.77 -5.59
C SER A 39 4.03 -8.52 -5.39
N TYR A 40 4.20 -8.06 -4.14
CA TYR A 40 4.75 -6.73 -3.85
C TYR A 40 5.96 -6.71 -2.90
N ILE A 41 6.57 -7.85 -2.58
CA ILE A 41 7.96 -7.90 -2.09
C ILE A 41 8.84 -8.49 -3.18
N ILE A 42 8.36 -9.55 -3.86
CA ILE A 42 9.18 -10.33 -4.78
C ILE A 42 8.87 -9.96 -6.25
N TYR A 43 7.71 -10.41 -6.77
CA TYR A 43 7.52 -10.45 -8.23
C TYR A 43 7.40 -9.07 -8.87
N GLY A 44 6.54 -8.20 -8.38
CA GLY A 44 6.35 -6.87 -8.95
C GLY A 44 7.59 -5.98 -8.87
N PRO A 45 8.18 -5.82 -7.67
CA PRO A 45 9.40 -5.03 -7.50
C PRO A 45 10.58 -5.56 -8.31
N LEU A 46 10.89 -6.86 -8.23
CA LEU A 46 12.05 -7.43 -8.90
C LEU A 46 11.90 -7.42 -10.43
N ALA A 47 10.69 -7.62 -10.96
CA ALA A 47 10.43 -7.50 -12.40
C ALA A 47 10.67 -6.07 -12.93
N ASN A 48 10.58 -5.06 -12.07
CA ASN A 48 10.89 -3.66 -12.39
C ASN A 48 12.35 -3.28 -12.05
N GLY A 49 13.18 -4.21 -11.58
CA GLY A 49 14.57 -3.93 -11.19
C GLY A 49 14.67 -3.10 -9.91
N ALA A 50 13.67 -3.13 -9.04
CA ALA A 50 13.66 -2.38 -7.80
C ALA A 50 14.59 -3.03 -6.75
N THR A 51 15.21 -2.18 -5.92
CA THR A 51 15.80 -2.62 -4.66
C THR A 51 14.67 -2.78 -3.64
N THR A 52 14.36 -4.04 -3.28
CA THR A 52 13.32 -4.35 -2.31
C THR A 52 13.91 -4.72 -0.95
N VAL A 53 13.36 -4.15 0.11
CA VAL A 53 13.78 -4.46 1.49
C VAL A 53 13.03 -5.71 1.97
N MET A 54 13.78 -6.70 2.42
CA MET A 54 13.22 -7.87 3.10
C MET A 54 13.33 -7.67 4.61
N PHE A 55 12.21 -7.78 5.29
CA PHE A 55 12.09 -7.51 6.72
C PHE A 55 11.67 -8.76 7.47
N GLU A 56 12.46 -9.12 8.47
CA GLU A 56 12.17 -10.22 9.39
C GLU A 56 11.92 -9.64 10.79
N SER A 57 10.69 -9.53 11.21
CA SER A 57 10.24 -9.18 12.56
C SER A 57 8.75 -8.78 12.60
N THR A 58 8.31 -8.28 13.74
CA THR A 58 7.01 -7.63 13.91
C THR A 58 7.15 -6.10 13.90
N PRO A 59 6.05 -5.34 13.65
CA PRO A 59 6.10 -3.88 13.54
C PRO A 59 6.66 -3.17 14.77
N VAL A 60 6.49 -3.78 15.95
CA VAL A 60 6.81 -3.17 17.26
C VAL A 60 8.00 -3.82 17.97
N TYR A 61 8.77 -4.66 17.30
CA TYR A 61 9.95 -5.28 17.88
C TYR A 61 11.25 -4.79 17.20
N PRO A 62 12.30 -4.45 17.93
CA PRO A 62 12.40 -4.37 19.41
C PRO A 62 11.67 -3.16 20.02
N ASP A 63 11.24 -2.23 19.20
CA ASP A 63 10.49 -1.03 19.56
C ASP A 63 9.63 -0.53 18.39
N PRO A 64 8.62 0.32 18.60
CA PRO A 64 7.74 0.85 17.57
C PRO A 64 8.42 1.77 16.54
N GLY A 65 9.67 2.14 16.75
CA GLY A 65 10.48 2.93 15.81
C GLY A 65 11.16 2.10 14.71
N ARG A 66 11.07 0.76 14.78
CA ARG A 66 11.82 -0.15 13.90
C ARG A 66 11.65 0.15 12.40
N TYR A 67 10.43 0.36 11.92
CA TYR A 67 10.17 0.68 10.52
C TYR A 67 10.84 1.99 10.11
N TRP A 68 10.75 2.98 10.96
CA TRP A 68 11.26 4.33 10.67
C TRP A 68 12.78 4.38 10.71
N ARG A 69 13.40 3.58 11.57
CA ARG A 69 14.86 3.37 11.54
C ARG A 69 15.29 2.77 10.21
N ILE A 70 14.61 1.72 9.72
CA ILE A 70 14.89 1.12 8.42
C ILE A 70 14.71 2.14 7.29
N VAL A 71 13.65 2.93 7.35
CA VAL A 71 13.39 4.01 6.39
C VAL A 71 14.51 5.04 6.38
N ASP A 72 14.98 5.45 7.55
CA ASP A 72 16.09 6.42 7.67
C ASP A 72 17.43 5.81 7.22
N ASP A 73 17.77 4.65 7.72
CA ASP A 73 19.07 4.00 7.44
C ASP A 73 19.22 3.68 5.95
N LEU A 74 18.19 3.10 5.34
CA LEU A 74 18.21 2.66 3.95
C LEU A 74 17.71 3.72 2.95
N LYS A 75 17.23 4.86 3.42
CA LYS A 75 16.66 5.94 2.57
C LYS A 75 15.51 5.44 1.69
N VAL A 76 14.59 4.71 2.29
CA VAL A 76 13.42 4.13 1.62
C VAL A 76 12.58 5.24 0.97
N ASN A 77 12.17 5.01 -0.28
CA ASN A 77 11.36 5.95 -1.06
C ASN A 77 9.87 5.60 -1.04
N ILE A 78 9.55 4.32 -0.96
CA ILE A 78 8.20 3.78 -1.02
C ILE A 78 8.02 2.81 0.15
N PHE A 79 7.00 3.05 0.99
CA PHE A 79 6.69 2.19 2.12
C PHE A 79 5.26 1.65 2.03
N TYR A 80 5.08 0.33 2.14
CA TYR A 80 3.80 -0.36 1.97
C TYR A 80 3.56 -1.33 3.12
N THR A 81 2.43 -1.20 3.83
CA THR A 81 2.13 -2.01 5.01
C THR A 81 0.64 -2.09 5.31
N ALA A 82 0.26 -2.89 6.30
CA ALA A 82 -1.13 -3.07 6.71
C ALA A 82 -1.59 -2.01 7.74
N PRO A 83 -2.87 -1.58 7.71
CA PRO A 83 -3.44 -0.67 8.70
C PRO A 83 -3.31 -1.15 10.14
N THR A 84 -3.35 -2.45 10.39
CA THR A 84 -3.13 -3.03 11.73
C THR A 84 -1.75 -2.67 12.28
N ALA A 85 -0.69 -2.75 11.47
CA ALA A 85 0.65 -2.33 11.86
C ALA A 85 0.70 -0.83 12.15
N LEU A 86 0.08 -0.01 11.30
CA LEU A 86 0.00 1.44 11.48
C LEU A 86 -0.73 1.82 12.77
N ARG A 87 -1.86 1.17 13.09
CA ARG A 87 -2.59 1.38 14.34
C ARG A 87 -1.74 1.08 15.57
N ALA A 88 -1.03 -0.04 15.57
CA ALA A 88 -0.17 -0.43 16.68
C ALA A 88 0.94 0.60 16.93
N ILE A 89 1.56 1.12 15.88
CA ILE A 89 2.61 2.13 15.97
C ILE A 89 2.03 3.49 16.40
N ALA A 90 0.89 3.90 15.84
CA ALA A 90 0.22 5.14 16.20
C ALA A 90 -0.17 5.18 17.71
N GLN A 91 -0.67 4.06 18.21
CA GLN A 91 -0.99 3.90 19.65
C GLN A 91 0.23 4.01 20.56
N ALA A 92 1.42 3.61 20.08
CA ALA A 92 2.66 3.74 20.85
C ALA A 92 3.16 5.20 20.91
N GLY A 93 2.64 6.08 20.08
CA GLY A 93 2.92 7.52 20.07
C GLY A 93 3.84 8.00 18.96
N ASP A 94 3.61 9.24 18.56
CA ASP A 94 4.31 9.90 17.44
C ASP A 94 5.81 10.03 17.61
N SER A 95 6.31 10.05 18.84
CA SER A 95 7.75 10.17 19.13
C SER A 95 8.57 9.07 18.46
N TRP A 96 8.01 7.85 18.38
CA TRP A 96 8.64 6.72 17.71
C TRP A 96 8.84 6.93 16.21
N VAL A 97 7.97 7.73 15.60
CA VAL A 97 8.08 8.10 14.18
C VAL A 97 9.02 9.29 14.01
N LYS A 98 8.82 10.34 14.83
CA LYS A 98 9.47 11.65 14.68
C LYS A 98 10.97 11.66 14.97
N GLN A 99 11.49 10.67 15.73
CA GLN A 99 12.92 10.57 16.03
C GLN A 99 13.78 10.14 14.83
N TYR A 100 13.19 9.66 13.73
CA TYR A 100 13.90 9.24 12.53
C TYR A 100 13.60 10.15 11.34
N LYS A 101 14.56 10.29 10.43
CA LYS A 101 14.38 11.06 9.19
C LYS A 101 13.59 10.24 8.18
N ARG A 102 12.58 10.84 7.59
CA ARG A 102 11.72 10.21 6.57
C ARG A 102 11.70 11.01 5.27
N SER A 103 12.68 11.93 5.10
CA SER A 103 12.75 12.84 3.94
C SER A 103 12.88 12.12 2.60
N SER A 104 13.34 10.86 2.60
CA SER A 104 13.42 10.01 1.41
C SER A 104 12.06 9.47 0.95
N LEU A 105 11.08 9.32 1.86
CA LEU A 105 9.76 8.80 1.52
C LEU A 105 9.02 9.73 0.54
N ARG A 106 8.40 9.14 -0.47
CA ARG A 106 7.52 9.81 -1.43
C ARG A 106 6.13 9.22 -1.47
N VAL A 107 6.02 7.90 -1.36
CA VAL A 107 4.75 7.17 -1.43
C VAL A 107 4.60 6.28 -0.21
N LEU A 108 3.40 6.32 0.37
CA LEU A 108 2.96 5.50 1.49
C LEU A 108 1.78 4.66 1.03
N GLY A 109 1.88 3.35 1.17
CA GLY A 109 0.82 2.43 0.75
C GLY A 109 0.17 1.70 1.92
N SER A 110 -1.10 1.35 1.75
CA SER A 110 -1.91 0.58 2.69
C SER A 110 -2.55 -0.62 2.00
N VAL A 111 -2.60 -1.77 2.68
CA VAL A 111 -3.06 -3.04 2.11
C VAL A 111 -3.63 -4.01 3.15
N GLY A 112 -4.52 -4.88 2.70
CA GLY A 112 -4.97 -6.08 3.40
C GLY A 112 -6.26 -5.91 4.19
N GLU A 113 -6.61 -4.69 4.56
CA GLU A 113 -7.86 -4.33 5.21
C GLU A 113 -8.21 -2.86 4.96
N PRO A 114 -9.47 -2.44 5.11
CA PRO A 114 -9.81 -1.02 5.04
C PRO A 114 -9.05 -0.20 6.09
N ILE A 115 -8.40 0.87 5.67
CA ILE A 115 -7.80 1.84 6.58
C ILE A 115 -8.87 2.85 7.02
N ASN A 116 -9.04 3.04 8.34
CA ASN A 116 -9.97 4.06 8.80
C ASN A 116 -9.43 5.47 8.53
N PRO A 117 -10.32 6.48 8.39
CA PRO A 117 -9.92 7.85 8.05
C PRO A 117 -8.95 8.50 9.05
N GLU A 118 -9.00 8.12 10.32
CA GLU A 118 -8.12 8.66 11.37
C GLU A 118 -6.68 8.17 11.18
N ILE A 119 -6.48 6.86 11.01
CA ILE A 119 -5.16 6.26 10.76
C ILE A 119 -4.63 6.69 9.39
N TRP A 120 -5.49 6.85 8.37
CA TRP A 120 -5.09 7.40 7.09
C TRP A 120 -4.50 8.81 7.24
N ARG A 121 -5.19 9.70 8.00
CA ARG A 121 -4.68 11.06 8.28
C ARG A 121 -3.39 11.04 9.09
N TRP A 122 -3.32 10.22 10.12
CA TRP A 122 -2.07 10.04 10.87
C TRP A 122 -0.92 9.58 9.97
N TYR A 123 -1.19 8.63 9.09
CA TYR A 123 -0.19 8.12 8.14
C TYR A 123 0.29 9.21 7.18
N HIS A 124 -0.64 9.99 6.63
CA HIS A 124 -0.31 11.14 5.77
C HIS A 124 0.40 12.25 6.53
N ASP A 125 -0.14 12.69 7.69
CA ASP A 125 0.31 13.90 8.37
C ASP A 125 1.56 13.69 9.21
N VAL A 126 1.65 12.56 9.93
CA VAL A 126 2.76 12.27 10.85
C VAL A 126 3.88 11.53 10.12
N VAL A 127 3.57 10.42 9.47
CA VAL A 127 4.59 9.62 8.76
C VAL A 127 5.02 10.32 7.48
N GLY A 128 4.08 10.73 6.66
CA GLY A 128 4.30 11.36 5.37
C GLY A 128 4.63 12.85 5.42
N GLU A 129 4.56 13.47 6.61
CA GLU A 129 4.86 14.92 6.81
C GLU A 129 4.03 15.80 5.84
N LYS A 130 2.80 15.38 5.51
CA LYS A 130 1.88 16.03 4.55
C LYS A 130 2.40 16.19 3.13
N ARG A 131 3.51 15.54 2.78
CA ARG A 131 4.15 15.63 1.45
C ARG A 131 4.12 14.32 0.66
N CYS A 132 3.94 13.17 1.34
CA CYS A 132 3.89 11.88 0.69
C CYS A 132 2.48 11.59 0.16
N ALA A 133 2.41 11.05 -1.06
CA ALA A 133 1.16 10.48 -1.55
C ALA A 133 0.79 9.23 -0.74
N VAL A 134 -0.49 9.09 -0.36
CA VAL A 134 -1.00 7.87 0.28
C VAL A 134 -1.82 7.10 -0.75
N VAL A 135 -1.41 5.87 -1.04
CA VAL A 135 -2.12 4.94 -1.90
C VAL A 135 -2.75 3.83 -1.04
N ASP A 136 -4.05 3.94 -0.84
CA ASP A 136 -4.87 2.90 -0.21
C ASP A 136 -5.29 1.92 -1.30
N THR A 137 -4.94 0.64 -1.16
CA THR A 137 -5.08 -0.35 -2.23
C THR A 137 -6.10 -1.42 -1.85
N TRP A 138 -7.04 -1.68 -2.75
CA TRP A 138 -7.96 -2.79 -2.64
C TRP A 138 -7.68 -3.85 -3.71
N TRP A 139 -7.55 -5.09 -3.27
CA TRP A 139 -7.36 -6.27 -4.10
C TRP A 139 -7.45 -7.55 -3.26
N GLN A 140 -7.40 -8.70 -3.90
CA GLN A 140 -7.57 -10.00 -3.26
C GLN A 140 -6.49 -10.98 -3.76
N THR A 141 -6.30 -12.08 -3.02
CA THR A 141 -5.45 -13.20 -3.45
C THR A 141 -5.85 -13.69 -4.83
N GLU A 142 -7.16 -13.77 -5.08
CA GLU A 142 -7.75 -14.24 -6.33
C GLU A 142 -7.47 -13.33 -7.52
N THR A 143 -7.21 -12.05 -7.28
CA THR A 143 -6.87 -11.09 -8.33
C THR A 143 -5.37 -10.96 -8.60
N GLY A 144 -4.53 -11.37 -7.65
CA GLY A 144 -3.08 -11.40 -7.77
C GLY A 144 -2.39 -10.04 -7.74
N GLY A 145 -3.14 -8.95 -7.82
CA GLY A 145 -2.62 -7.59 -7.81
C GLY A 145 -3.70 -6.55 -7.60
N ILE A 146 -3.29 -5.29 -7.44
CA ILE A 146 -4.12 -4.14 -7.06
C ILE A 146 -5.16 -3.83 -8.15
N LEU A 147 -6.44 -3.74 -7.74
CA LEU A 147 -7.57 -3.44 -8.62
C LEU A 147 -8.12 -2.04 -8.45
N ILE A 148 -8.17 -1.52 -7.22
CA ILE A 148 -8.72 -0.20 -6.92
C ILE A 148 -7.71 0.53 -6.05
N THR A 149 -7.33 1.76 -6.45
CA THR A 149 -6.29 2.53 -5.77
C THR A 149 -6.20 3.95 -6.34
N PRO A 150 -5.81 4.96 -5.57
CA PRO A 150 -5.38 6.23 -6.15
C PRO A 150 -4.01 6.07 -6.84
N LEU A 151 -3.76 6.93 -7.83
CA LEU A 151 -2.43 7.08 -8.44
C LEU A 151 -1.78 8.37 -7.94
N PRO A 152 -0.51 8.33 -7.48
CA PRO A 152 0.19 9.51 -6.98
C PRO A 152 0.18 10.67 -7.98
N GLY A 153 -0.25 11.84 -7.51
CA GLY A 153 -0.31 13.05 -8.33
C GLY A 153 -1.44 13.11 -9.38
N ALA A 154 -2.15 12.02 -9.63
CA ALA A 154 -3.19 11.94 -10.65
C ALA A 154 -4.61 11.80 -10.07
N THR A 155 -4.74 11.15 -8.91
CA THR A 155 -6.05 10.88 -8.31
C THR A 155 -6.22 11.68 -7.01
N PRO A 156 -7.30 12.48 -6.86
CA PRO A 156 -7.66 13.06 -5.56
C PRO A 156 -7.90 11.96 -4.54
N THR A 157 -7.22 12.03 -3.40
CA THR A 157 -7.34 11.03 -2.33
C THR A 157 -8.48 11.37 -1.38
N LYS A 158 -9.08 10.34 -0.80
CA LYS A 158 -10.10 10.44 0.25
C LYS A 158 -9.73 9.48 1.38
N PRO A 159 -9.55 9.98 2.61
CA PRO A 159 -9.25 9.13 3.75
C PRO A 159 -10.26 7.98 3.91
N GLY A 160 -9.75 6.74 3.97
CA GLY A 160 -10.58 5.54 4.09
C GLY A 160 -11.22 5.06 2.79
N SER A 161 -10.69 5.47 1.62
CA SER A 161 -11.20 5.04 0.32
C SER A 161 -10.04 4.66 -0.61
N ALA A 162 -10.15 3.49 -1.23
CA ALA A 162 -9.25 3.06 -2.31
C ALA A 162 -9.50 3.82 -3.64
N THR A 163 -10.53 4.64 -3.70
CA THR A 163 -10.87 5.63 -4.74
C THR A 163 -11.33 5.07 -6.09
N LEU A 164 -10.43 4.90 -7.05
CA LEU A 164 -10.76 4.60 -8.44
C LEU A 164 -10.20 3.26 -8.90
N PRO A 165 -10.88 2.57 -9.85
CA PRO A 165 -10.35 1.35 -10.44
C PRO A 165 -9.06 1.63 -11.22
N PHE A 166 -8.13 0.68 -11.15
CA PHE A 166 -6.91 0.70 -11.94
C PHE A 166 -7.22 0.41 -13.42
N PHE A 167 -6.25 0.66 -14.28
CA PHE A 167 -6.39 0.53 -15.74
C PHE A 167 -6.91 -0.85 -16.14
N GLY A 168 -7.97 -0.86 -16.96
CA GLY A 168 -8.61 -2.07 -17.44
C GLY A 168 -9.56 -2.76 -16.44
N ILE A 169 -9.68 -2.26 -15.21
CA ILE A 169 -10.60 -2.79 -14.20
C ILE A 169 -11.96 -2.11 -14.29
N LYS A 170 -13.01 -2.90 -14.32
CA LYS A 170 -14.40 -2.44 -14.37
C LYS A 170 -15.18 -3.05 -13.20
N PRO A 171 -15.16 -2.44 -12.01
CA PRO A 171 -15.87 -2.96 -10.85
C PRO A 171 -17.38 -2.86 -11.03
N LEU A 172 -18.11 -3.79 -10.44
CA LEU A 172 -19.57 -3.77 -10.32
C LEU A 172 -19.94 -3.99 -8.86
N ILE A 173 -20.89 -3.19 -8.37
CA ILE A 173 -21.57 -3.48 -7.10
C ILE A 173 -22.84 -4.25 -7.42
N VAL A 174 -23.04 -5.39 -6.78
CA VAL A 174 -24.18 -6.26 -7.02
C VAL A 174 -24.98 -6.52 -5.74
N ASP A 175 -26.27 -6.80 -5.90
CA ASP A 175 -27.15 -7.25 -4.81
C ASP A 175 -26.88 -8.72 -4.43
N GLN A 176 -27.72 -9.27 -3.55
CA GLN A 176 -27.60 -10.66 -3.08
C GLN A 176 -27.89 -11.69 -4.19
N GLU A 177 -28.64 -11.31 -5.22
CA GLU A 177 -28.98 -12.11 -6.40
C GLU A 177 -27.94 -11.95 -7.53
N GLY A 178 -26.90 -11.12 -7.33
CA GLY A 178 -25.85 -10.86 -8.32
C GLY A 178 -26.23 -9.86 -9.40
N LYS A 179 -27.32 -9.09 -9.22
CA LYS A 179 -27.73 -8.05 -10.18
C LYS A 179 -26.97 -6.75 -9.92
N PRO A 180 -26.47 -6.08 -10.98
CA PRO A 180 -25.79 -4.79 -10.83
C PRO A 180 -26.68 -3.73 -10.16
N LEU A 181 -26.10 -3.03 -9.18
CA LEU A 181 -26.69 -1.87 -8.53
C LEU A 181 -26.11 -0.60 -9.19
N GLU A 182 -26.99 0.30 -9.62
CA GLU A 182 -26.60 1.56 -10.28
C GLU A 182 -26.96 2.76 -9.41
N GLY A 183 -26.18 3.85 -9.54
CA GLY A 183 -26.41 5.12 -8.86
C GLY A 183 -25.41 5.42 -7.75
N ASN A 184 -25.59 6.56 -7.10
CA ASN A 184 -24.76 7.02 -6.00
C ASN A 184 -25.26 6.48 -4.65
N GLY A 185 -24.34 6.11 -3.77
CA GLY A 185 -24.68 5.68 -2.42
C GLY A 185 -25.22 4.24 -2.34
N VAL A 186 -25.07 3.44 -3.39
CA VAL A 186 -25.41 2.01 -3.37
C VAL A 186 -24.39 1.23 -2.55
N SER A 187 -24.85 0.15 -1.91
CA SER A 187 -24.04 -0.76 -1.11
C SER A 187 -24.39 -2.19 -1.48
N GLY A 188 -23.38 -3.03 -1.66
CA GLY A 188 -23.55 -4.42 -2.07
C GLY A 188 -22.22 -5.16 -2.10
N ALA A 189 -22.21 -6.36 -2.68
CA ALA A 189 -20.97 -7.08 -2.97
C ALA A 189 -20.25 -6.48 -4.17
N LEU A 190 -18.91 -6.51 -4.14
CA LEU A 190 -18.05 -6.02 -5.20
C LEU A 190 -17.48 -7.20 -5.97
#